data_e885653281bdac7e0779cb9c6da37e77
#
_entry.id   e885653281bdac7e0779cb9c6da37e77
#
_cell.length_a   1.000
_cell.length_b   1.000
_cell.length_c   1.000
_cell.angle_alpha   90.00
_cell.angle_beta   90.00
_cell.angle_gamma   90.00
#
_symmetry.space_group_name_H-M   'P 1'
#
loop_
_entity.id
_entity.type
_entity.pdbx_description
1 polymer ?
#
loop_
_entity_poly.entity_id
_entity_poly.type
_entity_poly.pdbx_seq_one_letter_code
_entity_poly.pdbx_strand_id
1 'polypeptide(L)'
;MLYPLLLTAPLKDYLWGGTRLKDEYGKDTKLDKVAESWELSCHEAGMSVIANGEAQGQTLKEWLDSQKKQGHDVLGRKAAAFSYFPLLIKLIDAKGNLSVQVHPDNDYALRVEGEYGKTEMWYIVDCEPGASLLYGFKHRISKEEFRQRIEDNTLLDVCNKVPVHKGDVFFIEAGTLHAIGEGILICEIQQNSNTTYRIYDYGRVGADGKPRELHVDKALDVTRLEPPARGTKPLADVDIFPNMDVKLLAECEFFTAYHASLNGESILHAGEDSFQSLTVIDGGLTLSYAGKPLTLPKCNTVFVPAGLGSYKVTGQAEFILSKL
;
A
#
# COMPACT_ATOMS: atom_id res chain seq x y z
N MET A 1 -24.61 14.28 5.70
CA MET A 1 -23.61 15.28 5.24
C MET A 1 -22.28 14.58 5.12
N LEU A 2 -21.49 14.82 4.02
CA LEU A 2 -20.16 14.21 3.91
C LEU A 2 -19.19 14.80 4.93
N TYR A 3 -18.25 13.99 5.42
CA TYR A 3 -17.22 14.39 6.36
C TYR A 3 -16.01 13.44 6.23
N PRO A 4 -14.80 13.83 6.67
CA PRO A 4 -13.64 12.95 6.66
C PRO A 4 -13.82 11.78 7.62
N LEU A 5 -13.52 10.56 7.15
CA LEU A 5 -13.70 9.31 7.90
C LEU A 5 -12.36 8.84 8.45
N LEU A 6 -12.21 8.85 9.77
CA LEU A 6 -11.08 8.19 10.45
C LEU A 6 -11.27 6.68 10.34
N LEU A 7 -10.21 5.97 9.96
CA LEU A 7 -10.26 4.53 9.76
C LEU A 7 -9.48 3.77 10.85
N THR A 8 -10.08 2.70 11.35
CA THR A 8 -9.40 1.67 12.12
C THR A 8 -9.00 0.54 11.16
N ALA A 9 -7.72 0.26 11.07
CA ALA A 9 -7.14 -0.73 10.17
C ALA A 9 -7.28 -2.16 10.72
N PRO A 10 -7.67 -3.17 9.94
CA PRO A 10 -7.48 -4.56 10.29
C PRO A 10 -5.97 -4.90 10.29
N LEU A 11 -5.55 -5.68 11.29
CA LEU A 11 -4.16 -6.04 11.53
C LEU A 11 -3.92 -7.52 11.18
N LYS A 12 -2.73 -7.83 10.67
CA LYS A 12 -2.29 -9.18 10.30
C LYS A 12 -1.00 -9.54 11.04
N ASP A 13 -0.91 -10.77 11.53
CA ASP A 13 0.20 -11.30 12.34
C ASP A 13 1.05 -12.34 11.60
N TYR A 14 1.30 -12.12 10.33
CA TYR A 14 2.05 -13.04 9.49
C TYR A 14 3.43 -13.43 10.08
N LEU A 15 3.96 -14.58 9.64
CA LEU A 15 5.17 -15.22 10.17
C LEU A 15 6.39 -14.28 10.22
N TRP A 16 6.55 -13.43 9.24
CA TRP A 16 7.68 -12.50 9.07
C TRP A 16 7.50 -11.14 9.76
N GLY A 17 6.33 -10.91 10.38
CA GLY A 17 6.01 -9.63 11.01
C GLY A 17 6.81 -9.32 12.26
N GLY A 18 6.97 -8.02 12.51
CA GLY A 18 7.61 -7.46 13.70
C GLY A 18 6.62 -6.86 14.69
N THR A 19 7.15 -6.03 15.58
CA THR A 19 6.38 -5.34 16.63
C THR A 19 6.38 -3.82 16.47
N ARG A 20 7.09 -3.28 15.47
CA ARG A 20 7.26 -1.83 15.29
C ARG A 20 5.93 -1.10 15.10
N LEU A 21 4.99 -1.67 14.35
CA LEU A 21 3.67 -1.08 14.16
C LEU A 21 2.91 -0.91 15.49
N LYS A 22 3.13 -1.82 16.46
CA LYS A 22 2.59 -1.75 17.81
C LYS A 22 3.42 -0.82 18.71
N ASP A 23 4.71 -1.08 18.81
CA ASP A 23 5.58 -0.48 19.84
C ASP A 23 6.00 0.95 19.50
N GLU A 24 6.26 1.26 18.21
CA GLU A 24 6.78 2.56 17.74
C GLU A 24 5.69 3.40 17.03
N TYR A 25 4.70 2.72 16.43
CA TYR A 25 3.66 3.36 15.62
C TYR A 25 2.28 3.36 16.29
N GLY A 26 2.16 2.84 17.50
CA GLY A 26 1.00 2.99 18.37
C GLY A 26 -0.26 2.24 17.94
N LYS A 27 -0.14 1.16 17.13
CA LYS A 27 -1.30 0.30 16.81
C LYS A 27 -1.77 -0.44 18.06
N ASP A 28 -2.97 -0.09 18.53
CA ASP A 28 -3.58 -0.74 19.70
C ASP A 28 -4.08 -2.15 19.31
N THR A 29 -3.46 -3.17 19.91
CA THR A 29 -3.76 -4.56 19.60
C THR A 29 -3.30 -5.52 20.70
N LYS A 30 -3.99 -6.66 20.79
CA LYS A 30 -3.60 -7.80 21.62
C LYS A 30 -2.69 -8.80 20.89
N LEU A 31 -2.42 -8.59 19.61
CA LEU A 31 -1.51 -9.44 18.85
C LEU A 31 -0.08 -9.27 19.38
N ASP A 32 0.68 -10.35 19.44
CA ASP A 32 2.09 -10.32 19.86
C ASP A 32 2.94 -9.55 18.87
N LYS A 33 2.62 -9.66 17.58
CA LYS A 33 3.26 -8.96 16.47
C LYS A 33 2.23 -8.46 15.47
N VAL A 34 2.60 -7.45 14.68
CA VAL A 34 1.79 -6.90 13.59
C VAL A 34 2.63 -6.81 12.33
N ALA A 35 2.40 -7.73 11.41
CA ALA A 35 3.10 -7.77 10.13
C ALA A 35 2.58 -6.72 9.15
N GLU A 36 1.25 -6.61 9.05
CA GLU A 36 0.58 -5.63 8.19
C GLU A 36 -0.56 -4.95 8.93
N SER A 37 -0.71 -3.64 8.66
CA SER A 37 -1.86 -2.83 9.03
C SER A 37 -2.50 -2.30 7.74
N TRP A 38 -3.74 -2.73 7.45
CA TRP A 38 -4.44 -2.36 6.21
C TRP A 38 -5.18 -1.03 6.39
N GLU A 39 -4.48 0.04 6.16
CA GLU A 39 -4.87 1.42 6.48
C GLU A 39 -6.12 1.88 5.73
N LEU A 40 -6.23 1.53 4.44
CA LEU A 40 -7.40 1.76 3.61
C LEU A 40 -7.75 0.48 2.89
N SER A 41 -8.84 -0.18 3.27
CA SER A 41 -9.23 -1.47 2.73
C SER A 41 -10.75 -1.66 2.67
N CYS A 42 -11.22 -2.10 1.49
CA CYS A 42 -12.55 -2.70 1.31
C CYS A 42 -12.44 -4.18 0.90
N HIS A 43 -11.26 -4.79 1.05
CA HIS A 43 -11.00 -6.17 0.68
C HIS A 43 -11.65 -7.14 1.68
N GLU A 44 -12.23 -8.24 1.21
CA GLU A 44 -12.96 -9.22 2.04
C GLU A 44 -12.08 -9.86 3.13
N ALA A 45 -10.78 -10.03 2.85
CA ALA A 45 -9.83 -10.55 3.83
C ALA A 45 -9.57 -9.60 5.01
N GLY A 46 -10.01 -8.32 4.94
CA GLY A 46 -9.88 -7.36 6.03
C GLY A 46 -10.33 -5.97 5.61
N MET A 47 -11.45 -5.50 6.13
CA MET A 47 -12.03 -4.20 5.83
C MET A 47 -11.67 -3.19 6.90
N SER A 48 -11.35 -1.95 6.51
CA SER A 48 -11.20 -0.84 7.44
C SER A 48 -12.55 -0.44 8.02
N VAL A 49 -12.58 -0.11 9.32
CA VAL A 49 -13.78 0.29 10.06
C VAL A 49 -13.73 1.79 10.36
N ILE A 50 -14.84 2.48 10.18
CA ILE A 50 -14.95 3.91 10.46
C ILE A 50 -14.97 4.13 11.98
N ALA A 51 -14.10 5.02 12.46
CA ALA A 51 -13.89 5.28 13.89
C ALA A 51 -14.54 6.57 14.39
N ASN A 52 -15.22 7.37 13.52
CA ASN A 52 -15.79 8.65 13.90
C ASN A 52 -17.14 8.93 13.25
N GLY A 53 -17.87 9.91 13.82
CA GLY A 53 -19.10 10.46 13.25
C GLY A 53 -20.28 9.48 13.21
N GLU A 54 -21.26 9.79 12.35
CA GLU A 54 -22.53 9.03 12.26
C GLU A 54 -22.34 7.60 11.72
N ALA A 55 -21.27 7.35 10.97
CA ALA A 55 -20.95 6.04 10.39
C ALA A 55 -20.00 5.21 11.27
N GLN A 56 -19.69 5.66 12.49
CA GLN A 56 -18.80 4.92 13.39
C GLN A 56 -19.25 3.47 13.60
N GLY A 57 -18.32 2.54 13.46
CA GLY A 57 -18.55 1.10 13.59
C GLY A 57 -18.94 0.39 12.30
N GLN A 58 -19.29 1.11 11.25
CA GLN A 58 -19.49 0.52 9.92
C GLN A 58 -18.13 0.25 9.24
N THR A 59 -18.05 -0.79 8.41
CA THR A 59 -16.92 -0.93 7.51
C THR A 59 -16.96 0.17 6.45
N LEU A 60 -15.79 0.57 5.93
CA LEU A 60 -15.72 1.52 4.83
C LEU A 60 -16.57 1.06 3.64
N LYS A 61 -16.55 -0.25 3.34
CA LYS A 61 -17.36 -0.83 2.25
C LYS A 61 -18.86 -0.65 2.46
N GLU A 62 -19.39 -0.94 3.65
CA GLU A 62 -20.82 -0.76 3.96
C GLU A 62 -21.23 0.71 3.82
N TRP A 63 -20.38 1.63 4.28
CA TRP A 63 -20.65 3.05 4.12
C TRP A 63 -20.64 3.47 2.65
N LEU A 64 -19.64 3.07 1.84
CA LEU A 64 -19.58 3.34 0.40
C LEU A 64 -20.81 2.81 -0.33
N ASP A 65 -21.22 1.57 -0.03
CA ASP A 65 -22.43 0.95 -0.60
C ASP A 65 -23.70 1.74 -0.23
N SER A 66 -23.76 2.27 1.01
CA SER A 66 -24.88 3.11 1.45
C SER A 66 -24.92 4.45 0.72
N GLN A 67 -23.77 5.10 0.51
CA GLN A 67 -23.69 6.36 -0.26
C GLN A 67 -24.10 6.15 -1.71
N LYS A 68 -23.63 5.08 -2.35
CA LYS A 68 -24.02 4.71 -3.71
C LYS A 68 -25.53 4.50 -3.86
N LYS A 69 -26.17 3.81 -2.90
CA LYS A 69 -27.65 3.63 -2.88
C LYS A 69 -28.40 4.94 -2.74
N GLN A 70 -27.81 5.94 -2.10
CA GLN A 70 -28.37 7.29 -1.96
C GLN A 70 -28.07 8.20 -3.17
N GLY A 71 -27.35 7.71 -4.18
CA GLY A 71 -26.97 8.49 -5.36
C GLY A 71 -25.78 9.43 -5.16
N HIS A 72 -25.01 9.25 -4.09
CA HIS A 72 -23.82 10.05 -3.82
C HIS A 72 -22.57 9.39 -4.42
N ASP A 73 -21.88 10.09 -5.31
CA ASP A 73 -20.57 9.67 -5.82
C ASP A 73 -19.46 10.19 -4.88
N VAL A 74 -19.13 9.39 -3.89
CA VAL A 74 -18.10 9.71 -2.89
C VAL A 74 -16.70 9.18 -3.25
N LEU A 75 -16.61 8.39 -4.31
CA LEU A 75 -15.32 7.91 -4.85
C LEU A 75 -14.78 8.82 -5.95
N GLY A 76 -15.69 9.56 -6.63
CA GLY A 76 -15.38 10.49 -7.69
C GLY A 76 -15.33 9.87 -9.08
N ARG A 77 -15.32 10.74 -10.09
CA ARG A 77 -15.48 10.38 -11.51
C ARG A 77 -14.47 9.34 -12.00
N LYS A 78 -13.23 9.38 -11.52
CA LYS A 78 -12.19 8.42 -11.90
C LYS A 78 -12.50 7.00 -11.44
N ALA A 79 -13.27 6.86 -10.36
CA ALA A 79 -13.67 5.54 -9.85
C ALA A 79 -14.63 4.79 -10.78
N ALA A 80 -15.25 5.46 -11.75
CA ALA A 80 -16.11 4.83 -12.75
C ALA A 80 -15.38 3.79 -13.64
N ALA A 81 -14.06 3.87 -13.73
CA ALA A 81 -13.23 2.88 -14.43
C ALA A 81 -13.13 1.54 -13.71
N PHE A 82 -13.58 1.44 -12.44
CA PHE A 82 -13.39 0.27 -11.59
C PHE A 82 -14.74 -0.37 -11.21
N SER A 83 -14.78 -1.70 -11.21
CA SER A 83 -15.98 -2.47 -10.85
C SER A 83 -16.28 -2.46 -9.35
N TYR A 84 -15.23 -2.33 -8.52
CA TYR A 84 -15.31 -2.26 -7.06
C TYR A 84 -14.22 -1.33 -6.53
N PHE A 85 -14.17 -1.10 -5.21
CA PHE A 85 -13.21 -0.18 -4.59
C PHE A 85 -11.77 -0.49 -5.04
N PRO A 86 -11.04 0.50 -5.59
CA PRO A 86 -9.86 0.20 -6.38
C PRO A 86 -8.55 0.03 -5.61
N LEU A 87 -8.44 0.55 -4.39
CA LEU A 87 -7.17 0.64 -3.67
C LEU A 87 -7.13 -0.20 -2.39
N LEU A 88 -5.93 -0.63 -2.04
CA LEU A 88 -5.57 -1.15 -0.73
C LEU A 88 -4.26 -0.48 -0.30
N ILE A 89 -4.27 0.15 0.88
CA ILE A 89 -3.08 0.82 1.45
C ILE A 89 -2.69 0.11 2.73
N LYS A 90 -1.41 -0.20 2.86
CA LYS A 90 -0.88 -0.93 4.00
C LYS A 90 0.35 -0.26 4.59
N LEU A 91 0.55 -0.46 5.88
CA LEU A 91 1.87 -0.36 6.52
C LEU A 91 2.35 -1.78 6.78
N ILE A 92 3.59 -2.07 6.41
CA ILE A 92 4.20 -3.41 6.48
C ILE A 92 5.48 -3.34 7.29
N ASP A 93 5.54 -4.09 8.40
CA ASP A 93 6.73 -4.25 9.24
C ASP A 93 7.39 -5.60 8.96
N ALA A 94 8.41 -5.60 8.13
CA ALA A 94 9.17 -6.77 7.73
C ALA A 94 10.30 -7.05 8.72
N LYS A 95 10.03 -7.72 9.85
CA LYS A 95 11.06 -8.20 10.78
C LYS A 95 11.92 -9.31 10.16
N GLY A 96 11.33 -10.10 9.27
CA GLY A 96 12.03 -11.11 8.48
C GLY A 96 11.70 -10.96 7.00
N ASN A 97 12.50 -11.57 6.13
CA ASN A 97 12.27 -11.51 4.69
C ASN A 97 10.87 -11.99 4.29
N LEU A 98 10.17 -11.26 3.44
CA LEU A 98 8.98 -11.76 2.77
C LEU A 98 9.38 -12.76 1.67
N SER A 99 8.43 -13.57 1.22
CA SER A 99 8.67 -14.49 0.09
C SER A 99 9.03 -13.73 -1.18
N VAL A 100 9.84 -14.36 -2.03
CA VAL A 100 10.00 -13.90 -3.40
C VAL A 100 8.72 -14.20 -4.17
N GLN A 101 8.15 -13.19 -4.79
CA GLN A 101 6.81 -13.22 -5.34
C GLN A 101 6.66 -12.34 -6.57
N VAL A 102 5.57 -12.56 -7.29
CA VAL A 102 5.13 -11.74 -8.41
C VAL A 102 3.60 -11.62 -8.37
N HIS A 103 3.10 -10.53 -8.91
CA HIS A 103 1.66 -10.28 -9.04
C HIS A 103 1.24 -10.18 -10.50
N PRO A 104 0.05 -10.73 -10.87
CA PRO A 104 -0.48 -10.62 -12.22
C PRO A 104 -0.99 -9.20 -12.53
N ASP A 105 -1.14 -8.89 -13.81
CA ASP A 105 -1.93 -7.76 -14.29
C ASP A 105 -3.45 -8.03 -14.22
N ASN A 106 -4.26 -7.03 -14.56
CA ASN A 106 -5.72 -7.16 -14.55
C ASN A 106 -6.23 -8.24 -15.50
N ASP A 107 -5.66 -8.37 -16.70
CA ASP A 107 -6.15 -9.30 -17.72
C ASP A 107 -6.00 -10.75 -17.24
N TYR A 108 -4.86 -11.06 -16.65
CA TYR A 108 -4.63 -12.38 -16.08
C TYR A 108 -5.44 -12.61 -14.80
N ALA A 109 -5.39 -11.67 -13.84
CA ALA A 109 -5.99 -11.82 -12.52
C ALA A 109 -7.52 -11.93 -12.57
N LEU A 110 -8.19 -11.05 -13.33
CA LEU A 110 -9.66 -11.10 -13.46
C LEU A 110 -10.14 -12.41 -14.08
N ARG A 111 -9.38 -12.98 -15.02
CA ARG A 111 -9.72 -14.25 -15.67
C ARG A 111 -9.44 -15.46 -14.79
N VAL A 112 -8.35 -15.46 -14.02
CA VAL A 112 -7.85 -16.65 -13.30
C VAL A 112 -8.27 -16.66 -11.83
N GLU A 113 -8.29 -15.48 -11.19
CA GLU A 113 -8.56 -15.35 -9.75
C GLU A 113 -9.88 -14.63 -9.44
N GLY A 114 -10.44 -13.89 -10.41
CA GLY A 114 -11.64 -13.07 -10.20
C GLY A 114 -11.37 -11.80 -9.39
N GLU A 115 -10.11 -11.42 -9.21
CA GLU A 115 -9.65 -10.19 -8.55
C GLU A 115 -8.95 -9.26 -9.54
N TYR A 116 -8.70 -8.00 -9.13
CA TYR A 116 -7.79 -7.13 -9.88
C TYR A 116 -6.37 -7.69 -9.89
N GLY A 117 -5.60 -7.28 -10.86
CA GLY A 117 -4.14 -7.37 -10.82
C GLY A 117 -3.56 -6.59 -9.65
N LYS A 118 -2.25 -6.63 -9.48
CA LYS A 118 -1.62 -5.97 -8.35
C LYS A 118 -0.37 -5.22 -8.80
N THR A 119 -0.60 -4.00 -9.30
CA THR A 119 0.42 -2.97 -9.42
C THR A 119 0.46 -2.20 -8.12
N GLU A 120 1.66 -1.95 -7.60
CA GLU A 120 1.87 -1.35 -6.29
C GLU A 120 3.05 -0.37 -6.29
N MET A 121 3.09 0.47 -5.27
CA MET A 121 4.20 1.35 -4.97
C MET A 121 4.54 1.24 -3.49
N TRP A 122 5.83 1.15 -3.18
CA TRP A 122 6.36 1.18 -1.82
C TRP A 122 7.10 2.46 -1.54
N TYR A 123 6.76 3.10 -0.44
CA TYR A 123 7.56 4.16 0.16
C TYR A 123 8.28 3.58 1.38
N ILE A 124 9.60 3.69 1.44
CA ILE A 124 10.39 3.24 2.59
C ILE A 124 10.21 4.24 3.72
N VAL A 125 9.39 3.88 4.70
CA VAL A 125 9.11 4.71 5.88
C VAL A 125 10.31 4.71 6.81
N ASP A 126 10.91 3.54 6.99
CA ASP A 126 12.14 3.36 7.78
C ASP A 126 12.80 2.03 7.46
N CYS A 127 14.10 1.89 7.75
CA CYS A 127 14.82 0.63 7.56
C CYS A 127 16.02 0.51 8.50
N GLU A 128 16.39 -0.72 8.84
CA GLU A 128 17.63 -1.02 9.56
C GLU A 128 18.87 -0.76 8.66
N PRO A 129 20.02 -0.42 9.23
CA PRO A 129 21.25 -0.25 8.46
C PRO A 129 21.60 -1.53 7.67
N GLY A 130 21.86 -1.39 6.37
CA GLY A 130 22.18 -2.50 5.48
C GLY A 130 20.99 -3.30 4.96
N ALA A 131 19.77 -2.90 5.29
CA ALA A 131 18.55 -3.49 4.74
C ALA A 131 18.52 -3.39 3.22
N SER A 132 17.93 -4.38 2.58
CA SER A 132 17.85 -4.49 1.11
C SER A 132 16.62 -5.29 0.71
N LEU A 133 16.15 -5.07 -0.51
CA LEU A 133 15.03 -5.81 -1.08
C LEU A 133 15.40 -6.38 -2.46
N LEU A 134 14.58 -7.29 -2.96
CA LEU A 134 14.69 -7.79 -4.33
C LEU A 134 13.75 -6.98 -5.23
N TYR A 135 14.28 -6.46 -6.36
CA TYR A 135 13.54 -5.66 -7.31
C TYR A 135 13.88 -6.06 -8.74
N GLY A 136 13.12 -7.00 -9.27
CA GLY A 136 13.31 -7.58 -10.61
C GLY A 136 14.60 -8.36 -10.78
N PHE A 137 15.03 -8.50 -12.03
CA PHE A 137 16.24 -9.20 -12.42
C PHE A 137 17.40 -8.23 -12.66
N LYS A 138 18.65 -8.75 -12.54
CA LYS A 138 19.87 -8.00 -12.87
C LYS A 138 20.03 -7.75 -14.37
N HIS A 139 19.55 -8.70 -15.19
CA HIS A 139 19.57 -8.71 -16.64
C HIS A 139 18.39 -9.51 -17.16
N ARG A 140 18.13 -9.43 -18.46
CA ARG A 140 17.09 -10.23 -19.09
C ARG A 140 17.46 -11.70 -19.05
N ILE A 141 16.49 -12.56 -18.67
CA ILE A 141 16.60 -14.02 -18.71
C ILE A 141 15.50 -14.62 -19.57
N SER A 142 15.63 -15.90 -19.96
CA SER A 142 14.55 -16.60 -20.66
C SER A 142 13.55 -17.25 -19.69
N LYS A 143 12.38 -17.66 -20.19
CA LYS A 143 11.37 -18.38 -19.40
C LYS A 143 11.91 -19.76 -18.95
N GLU A 144 12.73 -20.39 -19.80
CA GLU A 144 13.39 -21.66 -19.50
C GLU A 144 14.43 -21.49 -18.39
N GLU A 145 15.26 -20.43 -18.47
CA GLU A 145 16.22 -20.12 -17.42
C GLU A 145 15.49 -19.80 -16.09
N PHE A 146 14.40 -19.03 -16.14
CA PHE A 146 13.62 -18.71 -14.95
C PHE A 146 13.11 -19.98 -14.27
N ARG A 147 12.49 -20.91 -15.04
CA ARG A 147 12.03 -22.21 -14.51
C ARG A 147 13.19 -23.00 -13.91
N GLN A 148 14.30 -23.15 -14.65
CA GLN A 148 15.46 -23.89 -14.19
C GLN A 148 16.03 -23.35 -12.89
N ARG A 149 16.12 -22.01 -12.77
CA ARG A 149 16.60 -21.34 -11.55
C ARG A 149 15.72 -21.58 -10.32
N ILE A 150 14.42 -21.69 -10.54
CA ILE A 150 13.48 -22.06 -9.46
C ILE A 150 13.71 -23.49 -9.03
N GLU A 151 13.79 -24.43 -9.97
CA GLU A 151 14.00 -25.86 -9.73
C GLU A 151 15.36 -26.15 -9.05
N ASP A 152 16.41 -25.47 -9.49
CA ASP A 152 17.77 -25.62 -8.94
C ASP A 152 18.00 -24.81 -7.64
N ASN A 153 16.99 -24.04 -7.18
CA ASN A 153 17.11 -23.14 -6.03
C ASN A 153 18.23 -22.08 -6.18
N THR A 154 18.46 -21.61 -7.41
CA THR A 154 19.47 -20.58 -7.75
C THR A 154 18.85 -19.26 -8.22
N LEU A 155 17.55 -19.08 -8.05
CA LEU A 155 16.81 -17.90 -8.51
C LEU A 155 17.41 -16.59 -7.99
N LEU A 156 17.84 -16.57 -6.73
CA LEU A 156 18.37 -15.36 -6.10
C LEU A 156 19.67 -14.84 -6.74
N ASP A 157 20.42 -15.69 -7.43
CA ASP A 157 21.66 -15.30 -8.12
C ASP A 157 21.44 -14.31 -9.26
N VAL A 158 20.26 -14.37 -9.90
CA VAL A 158 19.87 -13.49 -11.00
C VAL A 158 18.95 -12.35 -10.58
N CYS A 159 18.44 -12.37 -9.34
CA CYS A 159 17.64 -11.30 -8.80
C CYS A 159 18.46 -10.05 -8.49
N ASN A 160 17.88 -8.88 -8.76
CA ASN A 160 18.49 -7.60 -8.43
C ASN A 160 18.24 -7.27 -6.96
N LYS A 161 19.29 -7.36 -6.13
CA LYS A 161 19.26 -6.98 -4.72
C LYS A 161 19.63 -5.51 -4.57
N VAL A 162 18.71 -4.69 -4.06
CA VAL A 162 18.85 -3.24 -3.97
C VAL A 162 18.90 -2.83 -2.50
N PRO A 163 19.96 -2.12 -2.05
CA PRO A 163 19.97 -1.50 -0.72
C PRO A 163 18.91 -0.42 -0.63
N VAL A 164 18.32 -0.25 0.55
CA VAL A 164 17.23 0.71 0.78
C VAL A 164 17.57 1.74 1.85
N HIS A 165 16.96 2.92 1.72
CA HIS A 165 17.05 4.00 2.68
C HIS A 165 15.66 4.61 2.90
N LYS A 166 15.43 5.23 4.06
CA LYS A 166 14.22 6.03 4.31
C LYS A 166 14.01 7.03 3.16
N GLY A 167 12.80 7.09 2.63
CA GLY A 167 12.43 7.98 1.53
C GLY A 167 12.62 7.40 0.13
N ASP A 168 13.20 6.22 -0.02
CA ASP A 168 13.24 5.53 -1.30
C ASP A 168 11.84 5.08 -1.73
N VAL A 169 11.63 5.02 -3.06
CA VAL A 169 10.36 4.68 -3.68
C VAL A 169 10.58 3.54 -4.67
N PHE A 170 9.77 2.49 -4.58
CA PHE A 170 9.81 1.37 -5.51
C PHE A 170 8.44 1.24 -6.18
N PHE A 171 8.40 1.30 -7.49
CA PHE A 171 7.20 1.06 -8.26
C PHE A 171 7.20 -0.37 -8.79
N ILE A 172 6.37 -1.21 -8.20
CA ILE A 172 6.24 -2.62 -8.53
C ILE A 172 5.11 -2.80 -9.55
N GLU A 173 5.45 -2.62 -10.81
CA GLU A 173 4.53 -2.89 -11.90
C GLU A 173 4.17 -4.38 -11.93
N ALA A 174 2.91 -4.72 -12.19
CA ALA A 174 2.48 -6.11 -12.32
C ALA A 174 3.43 -6.92 -13.22
N GLY A 175 3.80 -8.12 -12.79
CA GLY A 175 4.82 -8.96 -13.41
C GLY A 175 6.25 -8.73 -12.92
N THR A 176 6.51 -7.71 -12.12
CA THR A 176 7.85 -7.50 -11.53
C THR A 176 8.07 -8.48 -10.37
N LEU A 177 9.11 -9.31 -10.47
CA LEU A 177 9.54 -10.17 -9.36
C LEU A 177 10.14 -9.32 -8.25
N HIS A 178 9.73 -9.56 -7.00
CA HIS A 178 10.17 -8.75 -5.87
C HIS A 178 10.10 -9.50 -4.54
N ALA A 179 10.79 -8.98 -3.52
CA ALA A 179 10.63 -9.37 -2.12
C ALA A 179 11.10 -8.25 -1.20
N ILE A 180 10.31 -7.94 -0.17
CA ILE A 180 10.74 -7.05 0.91
C ILE A 180 11.72 -7.82 1.79
N GLY A 181 12.88 -7.23 2.05
CA GLY A 181 13.90 -7.78 2.95
C GLY A 181 13.61 -7.49 4.41
N GLU A 182 14.32 -8.17 5.28
CA GLU A 182 14.23 -7.96 6.74
C GLU A 182 14.67 -6.53 7.13
N GLY A 183 14.10 -6.03 8.22
CA GLY A 183 14.42 -4.73 8.79
C GLY A 183 13.82 -3.54 8.06
N ILE A 184 12.81 -3.73 7.20
CA ILE A 184 12.19 -2.67 6.40
C ILE A 184 10.76 -2.42 6.87
N LEU A 185 10.42 -1.14 7.04
CA LEU A 185 9.06 -0.66 7.25
C LEU A 185 8.61 0.14 6.02
N ILE A 186 7.54 -0.26 5.37
CA ILE A 186 7.02 0.41 4.17
C ILE A 186 5.58 0.89 4.33
N CYS A 187 5.23 1.93 3.56
CA CYS A 187 3.86 2.24 3.18
C CYS A 187 3.64 1.77 1.75
N GLU A 188 2.74 0.80 1.58
CA GLU A 188 2.38 0.19 0.30
C GLU A 188 1.05 0.76 -0.18
N ILE A 189 1.03 1.32 -1.39
CA ILE A 189 -0.18 1.72 -2.11
C ILE A 189 -0.33 0.79 -3.30
N GLN A 190 -1.46 0.07 -3.39
CA GLN A 190 -1.67 -0.96 -4.39
C GLN A 190 -3.12 -0.99 -4.90
N GLN A 191 -3.34 -1.68 -6.02
CA GLN A 191 -4.68 -2.10 -6.42
C GLN A 191 -5.31 -2.97 -5.32
N ASN A 192 -6.64 -2.95 -5.21
CA ASN A 192 -7.38 -3.73 -4.21
C ASN A 192 -7.40 -5.22 -4.57
N SER A 193 -6.27 -5.88 -4.33
CA SER A 193 -6.03 -7.30 -4.59
C SER A 193 -5.17 -7.90 -3.47
N ASN A 194 -5.39 -9.16 -3.16
CA ASN A 194 -4.54 -9.95 -2.26
C ASN A 194 -3.85 -11.12 -2.99
N THR A 195 -3.94 -11.13 -4.33
CA THR A 195 -3.35 -12.18 -5.17
C THR A 195 -1.83 -12.10 -5.15
N THR A 196 -1.19 -13.20 -4.78
CA THR A 196 0.28 -13.32 -4.71
C THR A 196 0.72 -14.68 -5.24
N TYR A 197 1.58 -14.67 -6.27
CA TYR A 197 2.25 -15.88 -6.74
C TYR A 197 3.62 -16.00 -6.11
N ARG A 198 3.71 -16.84 -5.09
CA ARG A 198 4.93 -17.12 -4.36
C ARG A 198 5.82 -18.06 -5.14
N ILE A 199 7.10 -17.67 -5.28
CA ILE A 199 8.08 -18.41 -6.08
C ILE A 199 9.12 -19.07 -5.18
N TYR A 200 9.51 -18.37 -4.10
CA TYR A 200 10.50 -18.86 -3.14
C TYR A 200 10.21 -18.36 -1.75
N ASP A 201 10.33 -19.23 -0.74
CA ASP A 201 9.97 -18.92 0.65
C ASP A 201 11.02 -19.34 1.68
N TYR A 202 12.28 -19.44 1.29
CA TYR A 202 13.41 -19.75 2.18
C TYR A 202 13.27 -21.09 2.93
N GLY A 203 12.45 -22.01 2.44
CA GLY A 203 12.17 -23.28 3.12
C GLY A 203 11.38 -23.16 4.43
N ARG A 204 10.75 -22.00 4.68
CA ARG A 204 9.96 -21.75 5.91
C ARG A 204 8.73 -22.63 5.95
N VAL A 205 8.37 -23.02 7.18
CA VAL A 205 7.13 -23.75 7.46
C VAL A 205 6.18 -22.87 8.26
N GLY A 206 4.89 -23.03 8.02
CA GLY A 206 3.83 -22.37 8.78
C GLY A 206 3.66 -22.99 10.18
N ALA A 207 2.69 -22.45 10.94
CA ALA A 207 2.35 -22.98 12.27
C ALA A 207 1.86 -24.45 12.23
N ASP A 208 1.36 -24.90 11.07
CA ASP A 208 0.95 -26.29 10.82
C ASP A 208 2.13 -27.23 10.47
N GLY A 209 3.36 -26.73 10.49
CA GLY A 209 4.58 -27.49 10.16
C GLY A 209 4.77 -27.73 8.66
N LYS A 210 3.94 -27.13 7.78
CA LYS A 210 4.03 -27.31 6.33
C LYS A 210 4.63 -26.08 5.66
N PRO A 211 5.39 -26.24 4.55
CA PRO A 211 5.82 -25.13 3.73
C PRO A 211 4.60 -24.47 3.10
N ARG A 212 4.67 -23.12 2.90
CA ARG A 212 3.64 -22.41 2.15
C ARG A 212 3.70 -22.80 0.68
N GLU A 213 2.51 -22.85 0.04
CA GLU A 213 2.39 -23.19 -1.37
C GLU A 213 3.19 -22.25 -2.27
N LEU A 214 3.86 -22.83 -3.27
CA LEU A 214 4.52 -22.10 -4.35
C LEU A 214 3.67 -22.17 -5.63
N HIS A 215 3.58 -21.04 -6.35
CA HIS A 215 2.72 -20.88 -7.52
C HIS A 215 3.56 -20.76 -8.79
N VAL A 216 4.47 -21.73 -9.03
CA VAL A 216 5.52 -21.64 -10.06
C VAL A 216 4.94 -21.45 -11.45
N ASP A 217 3.95 -22.24 -11.86
CA ASP A 217 3.39 -22.18 -13.21
C ASP A 217 2.68 -20.82 -13.47
N LYS A 218 1.88 -20.34 -12.51
CA LYS A 218 1.26 -19.01 -12.60
C LYS A 218 2.29 -17.90 -12.65
N ALA A 219 3.36 -18.02 -11.86
CA ALA A 219 4.47 -17.06 -11.88
C ALA A 219 5.19 -17.04 -13.23
N LEU A 220 5.42 -18.21 -13.84
CA LEU A 220 6.00 -18.31 -15.17
C LEU A 220 5.16 -17.66 -16.28
N ASP A 221 3.84 -17.57 -16.08
CA ASP A 221 2.95 -16.93 -17.03
C ASP A 221 2.98 -15.41 -16.95
N VAL A 222 3.19 -14.85 -15.75
CA VAL A 222 3.02 -13.40 -15.51
C VAL A 222 4.32 -12.64 -15.29
N THR A 223 5.45 -13.33 -15.01
CA THR A 223 6.70 -12.63 -14.65
C THR A 223 7.33 -11.95 -15.85
N ARG A 224 7.67 -10.67 -15.70
CA ARG A 224 8.52 -9.92 -16.63
C ARG A 224 9.97 -10.31 -16.40
N LEU A 225 10.61 -10.85 -17.43
CA LEU A 225 11.92 -11.48 -17.36
C LEU A 225 13.08 -10.50 -17.67
N GLU A 226 12.90 -9.24 -17.35
CA GLU A 226 13.86 -8.17 -17.61
C GLU A 226 13.98 -7.24 -16.39
N PRO A 227 15.07 -6.44 -16.32
CA PRO A 227 15.25 -5.46 -15.24
C PRO A 227 14.09 -4.47 -15.17
N PRO A 228 13.75 -3.97 -13.96
CA PRO A 228 12.76 -2.91 -13.81
C PRO A 228 13.18 -1.64 -14.54
N ALA A 229 12.21 -0.96 -15.16
CA ALA A 229 12.47 0.26 -15.94
C ALA A 229 12.57 1.52 -15.05
N ARG A 230 11.93 1.52 -13.86
CA ARG A 230 11.87 2.69 -12.97
C ARG A 230 13.01 2.68 -11.96
N GLY A 231 13.51 3.89 -11.65
CA GLY A 231 14.45 4.11 -10.53
C GLY A 231 13.76 4.00 -9.16
N THR A 232 14.54 4.27 -8.10
CA THR A 232 14.13 4.08 -6.70
C THR A 232 13.93 5.41 -5.94
N LYS A 233 13.63 6.48 -6.65
CA LYS A 233 13.44 7.83 -6.08
C LYS A 233 12.07 8.37 -6.45
N PRO A 234 11.54 9.35 -5.70
CA PRO A 234 10.37 10.13 -6.09
C PRO A 234 10.49 10.64 -7.52
N LEU A 235 9.35 10.75 -8.22
CA LEU A 235 9.32 11.21 -9.62
C LEU A 235 9.65 12.68 -9.76
N ALA A 236 9.13 13.52 -8.85
CA ALA A 236 9.33 14.98 -8.88
C ALA A 236 9.00 15.62 -7.53
N ASP A 237 9.61 16.76 -7.25
CA ASP A 237 9.08 17.73 -6.30
C ASP A 237 7.94 18.51 -6.97
N VAL A 238 6.84 18.72 -6.26
CA VAL A 238 5.65 19.38 -6.82
C VAL A 238 5.10 20.43 -5.85
N ASP A 239 4.71 21.58 -6.39
CA ASP A 239 4.11 22.69 -5.63
C ASP A 239 2.59 22.71 -5.84
N ILE A 240 1.90 21.74 -5.22
CA ILE A 240 0.44 21.55 -5.38
C ILE A 240 -0.35 21.89 -4.12
N PHE A 241 0.31 21.99 -2.96
CA PHE A 241 -0.32 22.35 -1.69
C PHE A 241 0.47 23.49 -1.02
N PRO A 242 -0.19 24.57 -0.61
CA PRO A 242 0.49 25.70 0.02
C PRO A 242 1.14 25.27 1.35
N ASN A 243 2.33 25.82 1.64
CA ASN A 243 3.07 25.61 2.88
C ASN A 243 3.43 24.14 3.18
N MET A 244 3.63 23.32 2.15
CA MET A 244 4.09 21.93 2.27
C MET A 244 5.19 21.63 1.28
N ASP A 245 6.14 20.78 1.71
CA ASP A 245 7.05 20.12 0.78
C ASP A 245 6.37 18.83 0.28
N VAL A 246 6.13 18.74 -1.02
CA VAL A 246 5.41 17.63 -1.62
C VAL A 246 6.23 16.96 -2.71
N LYS A 247 6.29 15.63 -2.67
CA LYS A 247 6.94 14.80 -3.68
C LYS A 247 5.93 13.88 -4.33
N LEU A 248 5.89 13.89 -5.65
CA LEU A 248 5.16 12.86 -6.42
C LEU A 248 5.95 11.56 -6.35
N LEU A 249 5.38 10.54 -5.75
CA LEU A 249 6.02 9.23 -5.57
C LEU A 249 5.76 8.32 -6.76
N ALA A 250 4.50 8.23 -7.17
CA ALA A 250 4.06 7.43 -8.29
C ALA A 250 2.78 8.01 -8.91
N GLU A 251 2.65 7.81 -10.22
CA GLU A 251 1.45 8.07 -11.00
C GLU A 251 1.28 6.96 -12.03
N CYS A 252 0.09 6.36 -12.07
CA CYS A 252 -0.30 5.33 -13.02
C CYS A 252 -1.81 5.35 -13.24
N GLU A 253 -2.34 4.45 -14.04
CA GLU A 253 -3.79 4.34 -14.30
C GLU A 253 -4.62 3.96 -13.07
N PHE A 254 -3.99 3.41 -12.01
CA PHE A 254 -4.69 2.90 -10.83
C PHE A 254 -4.66 3.88 -9.67
N PHE A 255 -3.58 4.65 -9.53
CA PHE A 255 -3.42 5.59 -8.42
C PHE A 255 -2.36 6.67 -8.70
N THR A 256 -2.47 7.75 -7.95
CA THR A 256 -1.45 8.77 -7.78
C THR A 256 -1.12 8.86 -6.28
N ALA A 257 0.18 8.83 -5.93
CA ALA A 257 0.64 8.90 -4.55
C ALA A 257 1.67 10.02 -4.36
N TYR A 258 1.52 10.76 -3.26
CA TYR A 258 2.42 11.84 -2.86
C TYR A 258 2.91 11.62 -1.44
N HIS A 259 4.17 11.95 -1.19
CA HIS A 259 4.67 12.23 0.15
C HIS A 259 4.54 13.72 0.42
N ALA A 260 3.97 14.09 1.55
CA ALA A 260 3.83 15.46 1.97
C ALA A 260 4.43 15.66 3.36
N SER A 261 5.23 16.72 3.53
CA SER A 261 5.77 17.17 4.81
C SER A 261 5.17 18.53 5.16
N LEU A 262 4.41 18.55 6.26
CA LEU A 262 3.75 19.74 6.78
C LEU A 262 4.43 20.21 8.07
N ASN A 263 4.71 21.52 8.14
CA ASN A 263 5.10 22.20 9.39
C ASN A 263 4.28 23.49 9.49
N GLY A 264 3.16 23.43 10.23
CA GLY A 264 2.24 24.56 10.38
C GLY A 264 0.84 24.24 9.87
N GLU A 265 0.35 24.96 8.86
CA GLU A 265 -0.99 24.78 8.31
C GLU A 265 -1.03 24.84 6.79
N SER A 266 -1.97 24.09 6.22
CA SER A 266 -2.29 24.10 4.79
C SER A 266 -3.78 23.86 4.54
N ILE A 267 -4.24 24.21 3.33
CA ILE A 267 -5.58 23.92 2.86
C ILE A 267 -5.49 22.97 1.69
N LEU A 268 -6.13 21.82 1.82
CA LEU A 268 -6.28 20.83 0.77
C LEU A 268 -7.69 20.90 0.21
N HIS A 269 -7.87 20.35 -0.99
CA HIS A 269 -9.16 20.31 -1.66
C HIS A 269 -9.44 18.94 -2.23
N ALA A 270 -10.56 18.34 -1.82
CA ALA A 270 -11.10 17.10 -2.40
C ALA A 270 -12.18 17.45 -3.42
N GLY A 271 -11.79 17.50 -4.70
CA GLY A 271 -12.72 17.76 -5.81
C GLY A 271 -13.56 16.52 -6.17
N GLU A 272 -14.33 16.62 -7.25
CA GLU A 272 -15.25 15.58 -7.69
C GLU A 272 -14.56 14.42 -8.47
N ASP A 273 -13.27 14.55 -8.79
CA ASP A 273 -12.58 13.56 -9.61
C ASP A 273 -12.19 12.29 -8.84
N SER A 274 -11.78 12.45 -7.58
CA SER A 274 -11.31 11.35 -6.75
C SER A 274 -11.46 11.66 -5.26
N PHE A 275 -11.69 10.63 -4.47
CA PHE A 275 -11.43 10.64 -3.04
C PHE A 275 -9.94 10.87 -2.75
N GLN A 276 -9.61 11.15 -1.51
CA GLN A 276 -8.23 11.21 -1.01
C GLN A 276 -8.10 10.32 0.22
N SER A 277 -6.93 9.68 0.36
CA SER A 277 -6.53 8.99 1.59
C SER A 277 -5.28 9.66 2.12
N LEU A 278 -5.27 10.06 3.39
CA LEU A 278 -4.10 10.59 4.06
C LEU A 278 -3.68 9.60 5.15
N THR A 279 -2.50 9.02 5.00
CA THR A 279 -1.88 8.09 5.97
C THR A 279 -0.70 8.78 6.63
N VAL A 280 -0.80 9.11 7.91
CA VAL A 280 0.27 9.78 8.67
C VAL A 280 1.38 8.77 8.97
N ILE A 281 2.60 9.05 8.50
CA ILE A 281 3.76 8.16 8.68
C ILE A 281 4.73 8.66 9.75
N ASP A 282 4.70 9.96 10.06
CA ASP A 282 5.45 10.54 11.18
C ASP A 282 4.77 11.80 11.73
N GLY A 283 5.01 12.11 13.02
CA GLY A 283 4.41 13.27 13.69
C GLY A 283 2.92 13.14 13.95
N GLY A 284 2.19 14.24 13.80
CA GLY A 284 0.73 14.28 14.02
C GLY A 284 0.06 15.39 13.24
N LEU A 285 -1.14 15.10 12.75
CA LEU A 285 -1.95 15.96 11.90
C LEU A 285 -3.32 16.20 12.55
N THR A 286 -3.82 17.43 12.50
CA THR A 286 -5.23 17.73 12.76
C THR A 286 -5.89 18.18 11.47
N LEU A 287 -6.89 17.44 11.02
CA LEU A 287 -7.74 17.79 9.90
C LEU A 287 -8.99 18.50 10.42
N SER A 288 -9.31 19.68 9.88
CA SER A 288 -10.49 20.45 10.25
C SER A 288 -11.41 20.64 9.06
N TYR A 289 -12.66 20.22 9.20
CA TYR A 289 -13.70 20.37 8.20
C TYR A 289 -14.99 20.87 8.84
N ALA A 290 -15.64 21.90 8.27
CA ALA A 290 -16.86 22.52 8.78
C ALA A 290 -16.74 22.89 10.30
N GLY A 291 -15.58 23.37 10.73
CA GLY A 291 -15.30 23.75 12.12
C GLY A 291 -15.08 22.59 13.10
N LYS A 292 -15.10 21.34 12.63
CA LYS A 292 -14.87 20.15 13.46
C LYS A 292 -13.45 19.63 13.25
N PRO A 293 -12.60 19.58 14.29
CA PRO A 293 -11.27 19.01 14.20
C PRO A 293 -11.31 17.48 14.31
N LEU A 294 -10.42 16.82 13.59
CA LEU A 294 -10.16 15.39 13.65
C LEU A 294 -8.66 15.19 13.80
N THR A 295 -8.21 14.66 14.92
CA THR A 295 -6.78 14.41 15.17
C THR A 295 -6.36 13.07 14.60
N LEU A 296 -5.25 13.10 13.86
CA LEU A 296 -4.61 11.94 13.26
C LEU A 296 -3.18 11.84 13.82
N PRO A 297 -2.96 11.04 14.85
CA PRO A 297 -1.61 10.71 15.27
C PRO A 297 -0.91 9.83 14.22
N LYS A 298 0.38 9.62 14.40
CA LYS A 298 1.18 8.70 13.59
C LYS A 298 0.45 7.36 13.40
N CYS A 299 0.56 6.79 12.22
CA CYS A 299 -0.08 5.53 11.83
C CYS A 299 -1.62 5.55 11.76
N ASN A 300 -2.21 6.73 11.64
CA ASN A 300 -3.65 6.86 11.40
C ASN A 300 -3.93 7.28 9.98
N THR A 301 -5.05 6.80 9.46
CA THR A 301 -5.49 7.07 8.09
C THR A 301 -6.89 7.66 8.10
N VAL A 302 -7.07 8.68 7.29
CA VAL A 302 -8.37 9.30 7.02
C VAL A 302 -8.73 9.12 5.56
N PHE A 303 -9.96 8.71 5.30
CA PHE A 303 -10.59 8.74 3.98
C PHE A 303 -11.36 10.05 3.84
N VAL A 304 -11.05 10.83 2.80
CA VAL A 304 -11.71 12.08 2.47
C VAL A 304 -12.53 11.86 1.20
N PRO A 305 -13.88 11.90 1.29
CA PRO A 305 -14.75 11.66 0.14
C PRO A 305 -14.51 12.65 -1.01
N ALA A 306 -14.68 12.19 -2.24
CA ALA A 306 -14.75 13.07 -3.39
C ALA A 306 -15.89 14.08 -3.22
N GLY A 307 -15.68 15.30 -3.71
CA GLY A 307 -16.66 16.38 -3.61
C GLY A 307 -16.78 16.99 -2.21
N LEU A 308 -15.94 16.61 -1.24
CA LEU A 308 -15.97 17.23 0.10
C LEU A 308 -15.65 18.73 0.06
N GLY A 309 -14.86 19.16 -0.92
CA GLY A 309 -14.38 20.54 -1.02
C GLY A 309 -13.10 20.78 -0.20
N SER A 310 -12.93 22.02 0.28
CA SER A 310 -11.74 22.41 1.01
C SER A 310 -11.77 21.97 2.47
N TYR A 311 -10.64 21.51 2.97
CA TYR A 311 -10.41 21.17 4.37
C TYR A 311 -9.03 21.63 4.80
N LYS A 312 -8.89 21.98 6.06
CA LYS A 312 -7.64 22.50 6.63
C LYS A 312 -6.89 21.37 7.33
N VAL A 313 -5.58 21.33 7.16
CA VAL A 313 -4.68 20.47 7.93
C VAL A 313 -3.70 21.32 8.71
N THR A 314 -3.42 20.93 9.96
CA THR A 314 -2.48 21.63 10.85
C THR A 314 -1.64 20.61 11.60
N GLY A 315 -0.39 20.94 11.88
CA GLY A 315 0.50 20.10 12.67
C GLY A 315 1.94 20.11 12.19
N GLN A 316 2.69 19.16 12.72
CA GLN A 316 4.01 18.78 12.22
C GLN A 316 3.94 17.29 11.90
N ALA A 317 3.90 16.95 10.60
CA ALA A 317 3.64 15.60 10.14
C ALA A 317 4.25 15.32 8.76
N GLU A 318 4.69 14.07 8.59
CA GLU A 318 4.88 13.46 7.27
C GLU A 318 3.70 12.50 7.00
N PHE A 319 3.12 12.57 5.81
CA PHE A 319 2.01 11.70 5.43
C PHE A 319 2.03 11.34 3.94
N ILE A 320 1.45 10.20 3.63
CA ILE A 320 1.21 9.79 2.24
C ILE A 320 -0.22 10.17 1.87
N LEU A 321 -0.37 10.97 0.79
CA LEU A 321 -1.65 11.27 0.18
C LEU A 321 -1.80 10.41 -1.07
N SER A 322 -2.86 9.61 -1.12
CA SER A 322 -3.18 8.73 -2.25
C SER A 322 -4.56 9.07 -2.81
N LYS A 323 -4.68 8.99 -4.12
CA LYS A 323 -5.94 9.21 -4.88
C LYS A 323 -5.90 8.43 -6.20
N LEU A 324 -7.02 8.41 -6.93
CA LEU A 324 -7.11 7.88 -8.29
C LEU A 324 -6.63 8.89 -9.34
#